data_38ab4dca11076e8eaaedde3d206c39d9
#
_entry.id   38ab4dca11076e8eaaedde3d206c39d9
#
_cell.length_a   1.000
_cell.length_b   1.000
_cell.length_c   1.000
_cell.angle_alpha   90.00
_cell.angle_beta   90.00
_cell.angle_gamma   90.00
#
_symmetry.space_group_name_H-M   'P 1'
#
loop_
_entity.id
_entity.type
_entity.pdbx_description
1 polymer ?
#
loop_
_entity_poly.entity_id
_entity_poly.type
_entity_poly.pdbx_seq_one_letter_code
_entity_poly.pdbx_strand_id
1 'polypeptide(L)'
;MNEYIASLVDELYQLGVCHAVFSPGSRSTTLAMLFQSHGGFHTYMNIDERSAGFMALGIAKAQGEPAVLVCTSGSALTHYGPAVVEAKHSGVPMIILSADRPYTLQQVGAPQTIDQQKYFGTAVNYYEELSVPSESHYYTYPRQVARRAYLKANDHKLGPVHINVPLFEPLVPNREEEYFTQGRSAKPFRLVKHQEIASLVSLLDGKRVLILGGPSVTNSKAVVDFADRIGAVVIGDPLSNLRQYEGVISTYDAFLAYHERWEELRPDVVIQLGQIPVSKRIQQWMGSLTDIDYITVSPNAEVVNPSLTTTIHVMADIDVFLAEIYSGLFAVLGLGSRIGDAVQESLDKRDAEDDGLSTVGYELGLQQENIDKKHREEESNGVSAYHTIANTEYVRVWQGIESDSREQLDKVQHEPTLFEGRTIHMLQHIMPDEGQILVANSMSIRDMDYFWATGRSQAMVYGNRGTNGIDGTVSTALGLSTNGKPTVMVTGDLSFFHDLNGLAIGKTQGMNLTIILHNNDGGGIFQYLPQKGTDDFDYLFNTPQGIDYSGLATMYGLDYVKVTTNAELEWAMQQYIGAEGIHLIEVPTSKEGSRELHKVYRVQ
;
A
#
# COMPACT_ATOMS: atom_id res chain seq x y z
N MET A 1 -25.96 -27.10 7.32
CA MET A 1 -25.46 -25.74 7.10
C MET A 1 -24.07 -25.55 7.71
N ASN A 2 -23.87 -25.93 8.97
CA ASN A 2 -22.64 -25.70 9.73
C ASN A 2 -21.39 -26.33 9.10
N GLU A 3 -21.45 -27.60 8.73
CA GLU A 3 -20.37 -28.32 8.04
C GLU A 3 -20.08 -27.73 6.65
N TYR A 4 -21.12 -27.28 5.98
CA TYR A 4 -21.01 -26.60 4.69
C TYR A 4 -20.19 -25.29 4.79
N ILE A 5 -20.45 -24.48 5.83
CA ILE A 5 -19.68 -23.26 6.08
C ILE A 5 -18.27 -23.58 6.62
N ALA A 6 -18.13 -24.64 7.43
CA ALA A 6 -16.81 -25.08 7.90
C ALA A 6 -15.86 -25.42 6.74
N SER A 7 -16.39 -26.05 5.68
CA SER A 7 -15.61 -26.36 4.46
C SER A 7 -15.12 -25.10 3.74
N LEU A 8 -15.91 -24.02 3.70
CA LEU A 8 -15.50 -22.73 3.12
C LEU A 8 -14.39 -22.09 3.96
N VAL A 9 -14.56 -22.08 5.29
CA VAL A 9 -13.57 -21.53 6.24
C VAL A 9 -12.24 -22.26 6.13
N ASP A 10 -12.28 -23.59 6.16
CA ASP A 10 -11.07 -24.40 6.07
C ASP A 10 -10.33 -24.20 4.73
N GLU A 11 -11.05 -24.14 3.63
CA GLU A 11 -10.41 -23.94 2.32
C GLU A 11 -9.72 -22.58 2.20
N LEU A 12 -10.28 -21.52 2.79
CA LEU A 12 -9.59 -20.22 2.85
C LEU A 12 -8.26 -20.33 3.60
N TYR A 13 -8.24 -21.09 4.71
CA TYR A 13 -7.01 -21.35 5.44
C TYR A 13 -6.00 -22.17 4.62
N GLN A 14 -6.46 -23.22 3.92
CA GLN A 14 -5.58 -24.02 3.05
C GLN A 14 -4.98 -23.21 1.89
N LEU A 15 -5.59 -22.08 1.53
CA LEU A 15 -5.13 -21.13 0.51
C LEU A 15 -4.18 -20.05 1.08
N GLY A 16 -3.85 -20.10 2.37
CA GLY A 16 -2.95 -19.14 3.02
C GLY A 16 -3.64 -17.97 3.71
N VAL A 17 -4.96 -17.87 3.66
CA VAL A 17 -5.70 -16.79 4.34
C VAL A 17 -5.74 -17.05 5.83
N CYS A 18 -5.04 -16.26 6.63
CA CYS A 18 -4.87 -16.49 8.07
C CYS A 18 -5.49 -15.41 8.97
N HIS A 19 -6.05 -14.35 8.42
CA HIS A 19 -6.58 -13.22 9.20
C HIS A 19 -8.07 -13.00 8.92
N ALA A 20 -8.87 -12.83 9.97
CA ALA A 20 -10.30 -12.57 9.87
C ALA A 20 -10.76 -11.47 10.85
N VAL A 21 -11.41 -10.43 10.33
CA VAL A 21 -11.97 -9.32 11.09
C VAL A 21 -13.48 -9.46 11.13
N PHE A 22 -14.06 -9.36 12.32
CA PHE A 22 -15.50 -9.51 12.55
C PHE A 22 -16.12 -8.25 13.12
N SER A 23 -17.37 -8.00 12.72
CA SER A 23 -18.25 -7.11 13.47
C SER A 23 -19.39 -7.92 14.11
N PRO A 24 -19.80 -7.58 15.36
CA PRO A 24 -20.76 -8.40 16.11
C PRO A 24 -22.15 -8.38 15.47
N GLY A 25 -22.82 -9.53 15.48
CA GLY A 25 -24.19 -9.62 14.99
C GLY A 25 -24.72 -11.05 14.99
N SER A 26 -26.03 -11.20 15.22
CA SER A 26 -26.66 -12.52 15.36
C SER A 26 -26.58 -13.34 14.06
N ARG A 27 -26.81 -12.73 12.89
CA ARG A 27 -26.86 -13.50 11.64
C ARG A 27 -25.49 -14.04 11.23
N SER A 28 -24.39 -13.38 11.59
CA SER A 28 -23.03 -13.84 11.34
C SER A 28 -22.49 -14.88 12.35
N THR A 29 -23.30 -15.33 13.30
CA THR A 29 -22.89 -16.27 14.37
C THR A 29 -22.16 -17.49 13.81
N THR A 30 -22.73 -18.16 12.81
CA THR A 30 -22.12 -19.38 12.23
C THR A 30 -20.73 -19.10 11.65
N LEU A 31 -20.57 -18.03 10.86
CA LEU A 31 -19.29 -17.63 10.31
C LEU A 31 -18.27 -17.31 11.41
N ALA A 32 -18.59 -16.38 12.29
CA ALA A 32 -17.68 -15.91 13.33
C ALA A 32 -17.20 -17.06 14.24
N MET A 33 -18.14 -17.92 14.66
CA MET A 33 -17.80 -19.05 15.54
C MET A 33 -16.96 -20.13 14.85
N LEU A 34 -17.17 -20.39 13.56
CA LEU A 34 -16.36 -21.37 12.82
C LEU A 34 -14.95 -20.83 12.54
N PHE A 35 -14.79 -19.57 12.15
CA PHE A 35 -13.46 -18.98 12.04
C PHE A 35 -12.70 -19.02 13.37
N GLN A 36 -13.37 -18.66 14.49
CA GLN A 36 -12.75 -18.67 15.81
C GLN A 36 -12.36 -20.09 16.26
N SER A 37 -13.15 -21.10 15.93
CA SER A 37 -12.90 -22.49 16.36
C SER A 37 -11.93 -23.28 15.46
N HIS A 38 -11.64 -22.77 14.25
CA HIS A 38 -10.69 -23.42 13.34
C HIS A 38 -9.26 -23.45 13.89
N GLY A 39 -8.87 -22.47 14.71
CA GLY A 39 -7.56 -22.41 15.38
C GLY A 39 -6.39 -21.98 14.49
N GLY A 40 -6.56 -21.88 13.17
CA GLY A 40 -5.56 -21.39 12.22
C GLY A 40 -5.67 -19.91 11.90
N PHE A 41 -6.75 -19.25 12.30
CA PHE A 41 -6.96 -17.83 12.02
C PHE A 41 -6.60 -16.95 13.21
N HIS A 42 -5.93 -15.84 12.91
CA HIS A 42 -5.89 -14.67 13.79
C HIS A 42 -7.20 -13.91 13.64
N THR A 43 -7.96 -13.79 14.72
CA THR A 43 -9.31 -13.21 14.71
C THR A 43 -9.35 -11.90 15.46
N TYR A 44 -10.02 -10.89 14.88
CA TYR A 44 -10.13 -9.54 15.42
C TYR A 44 -11.61 -9.12 15.48
N MET A 45 -12.05 -8.66 16.64
CA MET A 45 -13.43 -8.18 16.81
C MET A 45 -13.46 -6.66 16.84
N ASN A 46 -14.18 -6.05 15.90
CA ASN A 46 -14.38 -4.60 15.83
C ASN A 46 -15.88 -4.28 15.79
N ILE A 47 -16.35 -3.44 16.70
CA ILE A 47 -17.79 -3.11 16.83
C ILE A 47 -18.30 -2.13 15.75
N ASP A 48 -17.40 -1.41 15.09
CA ASP A 48 -17.71 -0.51 13.97
C ASP A 48 -17.28 -1.16 12.65
N GLU A 49 -18.23 -1.46 11.80
CA GLU A 49 -17.96 -2.14 10.51
C GLU A 49 -17.07 -1.31 9.59
N ARG A 50 -17.18 0.02 9.59
CA ARG A 50 -16.30 0.88 8.81
C ARG A 50 -14.85 0.72 9.25
N SER A 51 -14.59 0.82 10.55
CA SER A 51 -13.26 0.60 11.12
C SER A 51 -12.76 -0.83 10.88
N ALA A 52 -13.66 -1.83 10.98
CA ALA A 52 -13.32 -3.23 10.66
C ALA A 52 -12.84 -3.38 9.21
N GLY A 53 -13.50 -2.73 8.26
CA GLY A 53 -13.11 -2.73 6.85
C GLY A 53 -11.71 -2.17 6.63
N PHE A 54 -11.39 -1.03 7.20
CA PHE A 54 -10.06 -0.41 7.10
C PHE A 54 -8.98 -1.18 7.89
N MET A 55 -9.33 -1.84 8.97
CA MET A 55 -8.42 -2.75 9.66
C MET A 55 -8.05 -3.94 8.77
N ALA A 56 -9.03 -4.58 8.12
CA ALA A 56 -8.77 -5.65 7.16
C ALA A 56 -7.90 -5.18 5.98
N LEU A 57 -8.13 -3.96 5.49
CA LEU A 57 -7.28 -3.31 4.49
C LEU A 57 -5.83 -3.18 4.98
N GLY A 58 -5.62 -2.73 6.21
CA GLY A 58 -4.28 -2.59 6.81
C GLY A 58 -3.59 -3.94 6.99
N ILE A 59 -4.32 -4.95 7.46
CA ILE A 59 -3.81 -6.33 7.59
C ILE A 59 -3.36 -6.85 6.21
N ALA A 60 -4.21 -6.73 5.19
CA ALA A 60 -3.87 -7.21 3.86
C ALA A 60 -2.65 -6.49 3.27
N LYS A 61 -2.49 -5.18 3.51
CA LYS A 61 -1.28 -4.42 3.14
C LYS A 61 -0.02 -4.93 3.85
N ALA A 62 -0.14 -5.31 5.13
CA ALA A 62 1.00 -5.77 5.93
C ALA A 62 1.43 -7.20 5.61
N GLN A 63 0.46 -8.06 5.26
CA GLN A 63 0.70 -9.48 5.03
C GLN A 63 0.91 -9.84 3.55
N GLY A 64 0.47 -9.00 2.62
CA GLY A 64 0.47 -9.31 1.19
C GLY A 64 -0.59 -10.33 0.76
N GLU A 65 -1.45 -10.78 1.69
CA GLU A 65 -2.48 -11.81 1.49
C GLU A 65 -3.87 -11.25 1.82
N PRO A 66 -4.97 -11.82 1.27
CA PRO A 66 -6.31 -11.36 1.58
C PRO A 66 -6.65 -11.49 3.06
N ALA A 67 -7.20 -10.43 3.66
CA ALA A 67 -7.88 -10.54 4.95
C ALA A 67 -9.38 -10.79 4.74
N VAL A 68 -9.95 -11.67 5.57
CA VAL A 68 -11.40 -11.93 5.58
C VAL A 68 -12.11 -10.87 6.43
N LEU A 69 -13.23 -10.38 5.92
CA LEU A 69 -14.07 -9.40 6.61
C LEU A 69 -15.49 -9.94 6.73
N VAL A 70 -16.02 -10.07 7.96
CA VAL A 70 -17.30 -10.71 8.23
C VAL A 70 -18.24 -9.77 8.96
N CYS A 71 -19.45 -9.58 8.44
CA CYS A 71 -20.51 -8.83 9.10
C CYS A 71 -21.86 -9.58 9.15
N THR A 72 -22.74 -9.10 9.98
CA THR A 72 -24.14 -9.52 10.01
C THR A 72 -24.94 -8.93 8.83
N SER A 73 -26.21 -9.30 8.68
CA SER A 73 -27.09 -8.79 7.63
C SER A 73 -27.55 -7.35 7.86
N GLY A 74 -28.01 -6.70 6.80
CA GLY A 74 -28.59 -5.36 6.85
C GLY A 74 -27.57 -4.24 6.67
N SER A 75 -27.72 -3.12 7.39
CA SER A 75 -26.86 -1.95 7.23
C SER A 75 -25.39 -2.18 7.57
N ALA A 76 -25.04 -3.22 8.32
CA ALA A 76 -23.66 -3.60 8.61
C ALA A 76 -22.79 -3.68 7.36
N LEU A 77 -23.26 -4.38 6.33
CA LEU A 77 -22.58 -4.49 5.04
C LEU A 77 -22.30 -3.12 4.40
N THR A 78 -23.22 -2.17 4.56
CA THR A 78 -23.10 -0.86 3.90
C THR A 78 -21.93 -0.04 4.41
N HIS A 79 -21.53 -0.24 5.66
CA HIS A 79 -20.41 0.45 6.30
C HIS A 79 -19.04 0.00 5.78
N TYR A 80 -18.94 -1.16 5.13
CA TYR A 80 -17.70 -1.59 4.48
C TYR A 80 -17.39 -0.82 3.19
N GLY A 81 -18.36 -0.09 2.63
CA GLY A 81 -18.26 0.61 1.36
C GLY A 81 -16.95 1.39 1.17
N PRO A 82 -16.58 2.32 2.08
CA PRO A 82 -15.37 3.11 1.95
C PRO A 82 -14.09 2.25 1.85
N ALA A 83 -13.93 1.25 2.72
CA ALA A 83 -12.78 0.36 2.72
C ALA A 83 -12.73 -0.52 1.47
N VAL A 84 -13.87 -0.99 0.97
CA VAL A 84 -13.99 -1.79 -0.26
C VAL A 84 -13.57 -0.96 -1.46
N VAL A 85 -14.03 0.29 -1.57
CA VAL A 85 -13.65 1.20 -2.66
C VAL A 85 -12.15 1.52 -2.58
N GLU A 86 -11.61 1.79 -1.40
CA GLU A 86 -10.18 2.02 -1.22
C GLU A 86 -9.37 0.76 -1.62
N ALA A 87 -9.76 -0.43 -1.17
CA ALA A 87 -9.09 -1.69 -1.52
C ALA A 87 -9.08 -1.92 -3.03
N LYS A 88 -10.21 -1.66 -3.71
CA LYS A 88 -10.34 -1.77 -5.17
C LYS A 88 -9.35 -0.89 -5.91
N HIS A 89 -9.23 0.36 -5.51
CA HIS A 89 -8.38 1.34 -6.19
C HIS A 89 -6.90 1.27 -5.77
N SER A 90 -6.62 0.77 -4.56
CA SER A 90 -5.25 0.50 -4.11
C SER A 90 -4.71 -0.86 -4.56
N GLY A 91 -5.52 -1.72 -5.17
CA GLY A 91 -5.10 -3.07 -5.51
C GLY A 91 -4.81 -3.92 -4.26
N VAL A 92 -5.65 -3.84 -3.23
CA VAL A 92 -5.48 -4.61 -1.98
C VAL A 92 -6.48 -5.74 -1.94
N PRO A 93 -6.04 -7.02 -1.83
CA PRO A 93 -6.94 -8.15 -1.82
C PRO A 93 -7.71 -8.24 -0.50
N MET A 94 -9.03 -8.40 -0.57
CA MET A 94 -9.92 -8.62 0.59
C MET A 94 -11.03 -9.58 0.24
N ILE A 95 -11.48 -10.39 1.20
CA ILE A 95 -12.61 -11.32 1.03
C ILE A 95 -13.72 -10.94 2.00
N ILE A 96 -14.80 -10.33 1.49
CA ILE A 96 -15.96 -9.93 2.27
C ILE A 96 -16.96 -11.09 2.31
N LEU A 97 -17.30 -11.56 3.51
CA LEU A 97 -18.35 -12.54 3.79
C LEU A 97 -19.50 -11.85 4.53
N SER A 98 -20.54 -11.45 3.81
CA SER A 98 -21.73 -10.88 4.42
C SER A 98 -22.74 -11.96 4.76
N ALA A 99 -23.03 -12.15 6.05
CA ALA A 99 -24.15 -12.99 6.44
C ALA A 99 -25.48 -12.37 6.00
N ASP A 100 -26.40 -13.18 5.49
CA ASP A 100 -27.70 -12.70 5.03
C ASP A 100 -28.86 -13.53 5.58
N ARG A 101 -30.05 -12.96 5.49
CA ARG A 101 -31.30 -13.67 5.74
C ARG A 101 -31.54 -14.74 4.69
N PRO A 102 -32.16 -15.89 5.04
CA PRO A 102 -32.59 -16.88 4.04
C PRO A 102 -33.65 -16.30 3.09
N TYR A 103 -33.72 -16.84 1.90
CA TYR A 103 -34.64 -16.37 0.83
C TYR A 103 -36.08 -16.21 1.30
N THR A 104 -36.54 -17.06 2.23
CA THR A 104 -37.89 -16.99 2.82
C THR A 104 -38.16 -15.74 3.64
N LEU A 105 -37.12 -15.01 4.02
CA LEU A 105 -37.22 -13.77 4.80
C LEU A 105 -36.82 -12.53 4.00
N GLN A 106 -36.42 -12.68 2.75
CA GLN A 106 -36.10 -11.56 1.87
C GLN A 106 -37.38 -10.96 1.26
N GLN A 107 -37.41 -9.64 1.08
CA GLN A 107 -38.51 -8.88 0.45
C GLN A 107 -39.90 -9.00 1.15
N VAL A 108 -39.92 -9.48 2.39
CA VAL A 108 -41.15 -9.63 3.17
C VAL A 108 -41.19 -8.71 4.39
N GLY A 109 -40.33 -7.70 4.44
CA GLY A 109 -40.27 -6.75 5.58
C GLY A 109 -39.63 -7.33 6.84
N ALA A 110 -38.86 -8.42 6.72
CA ALA A 110 -38.15 -8.96 7.87
C ALA A 110 -37.14 -7.94 8.45
N PRO A 111 -37.03 -7.82 9.78
CA PRO A 111 -36.08 -6.86 10.39
C PRO A 111 -34.63 -7.13 9.97
N GLN A 112 -33.84 -6.06 9.82
CA GLN A 112 -32.41 -6.11 9.50
C GLN A 112 -32.14 -6.88 8.18
N THR A 113 -32.96 -6.61 7.18
CA THR A 113 -32.88 -7.24 5.84
C THR A 113 -32.88 -6.14 4.79
N ILE A 114 -31.90 -6.18 3.91
CA ILE A 114 -31.79 -5.34 2.72
C ILE A 114 -31.47 -6.24 1.52
N ASP A 115 -31.50 -5.72 0.30
CA ASP A 115 -30.95 -6.40 -0.85
C ASP A 115 -29.43 -6.32 -0.81
N GLN A 116 -28.77 -7.45 -0.48
CA GLN A 116 -27.31 -7.58 -0.41
C GLN A 116 -26.68 -8.08 -1.70
N GLN A 117 -27.54 -8.47 -2.69
CA GLN A 117 -27.04 -9.00 -3.95
C GLN A 117 -26.30 -7.92 -4.73
N LYS A 118 -25.02 -8.21 -5.06
CA LYS A 118 -24.15 -7.28 -5.80
C LYS A 118 -24.08 -5.87 -5.17
N TYR A 119 -24.21 -5.77 -3.84
CA TYR A 119 -24.32 -4.51 -3.13
C TYR A 119 -23.20 -3.53 -3.50
N PHE A 120 -21.96 -4.01 -3.63
CA PHE A 120 -20.81 -3.16 -3.98
C PHE A 120 -20.67 -2.90 -5.49
N GLY A 121 -21.52 -3.45 -6.34
CA GLY A 121 -21.50 -3.24 -7.78
C GLY A 121 -20.12 -3.48 -8.40
N THR A 122 -19.56 -2.44 -9.02
CA THR A 122 -18.25 -2.48 -9.67
C THR A 122 -17.07 -2.25 -8.71
N ALA A 123 -17.33 -1.95 -7.44
CA ALA A 123 -16.29 -1.74 -6.45
C ALA A 123 -15.61 -3.04 -5.97
N VAL A 124 -16.10 -4.21 -6.39
CA VAL A 124 -15.46 -5.52 -6.14
C VAL A 124 -15.02 -6.17 -7.46
N ASN A 125 -13.99 -7.02 -7.38
CA ASN A 125 -13.51 -7.80 -8.53
C ASN A 125 -14.45 -8.95 -8.87
N TYR A 126 -15.14 -9.46 -7.85
CA TYR A 126 -16.03 -10.60 -7.99
C TYR A 126 -17.14 -10.55 -6.95
N TYR A 127 -18.32 -11.05 -7.34
CA TYR A 127 -19.45 -11.28 -6.45
C TYR A 127 -20.00 -12.69 -6.66
N GLU A 128 -20.30 -13.40 -5.58
CA GLU A 128 -21.06 -14.65 -5.60
C GLU A 128 -22.01 -14.70 -4.39
N GLU A 129 -23.20 -15.24 -4.58
CA GLU A 129 -24.08 -15.66 -3.49
C GLU A 129 -23.88 -17.14 -3.23
N LEU A 130 -23.54 -17.49 -1.99
CA LEU A 130 -23.34 -18.88 -1.60
C LEU A 130 -24.69 -19.61 -1.71
N SER A 131 -24.75 -20.65 -2.54
CA SER A 131 -25.98 -21.41 -2.74
C SER A 131 -26.39 -22.17 -1.47
N VAL A 132 -27.67 -22.51 -1.40
CA VAL A 132 -28.17 -23.43 -0.37
C VAL A 132 -27.47 -24.80 -0.51
N PRO A 133 -27.09 -25.45 0.60
CA PRO A 133 -26.49 -26.78 0.56
C PRO A 133 -27.30 -27.79 -0.23
N SER A 134 -26.65 -28.54 -1.10
CA SER A 134 -27.22 -29.70 -1.79
C SER A 134 -26.47 -30.98 -1.42
N GLU A 135 -27.15 -32.11 -1.39
CA GLU A 135 -26.54 -33.39 -0.98
C GLU A 135 -25.35 -33.80 -1.85
N SER A 136 -25.41 -33.53 -3.15
CA SER A 136 -24.40 -33.98 -4.12
C SER A 136 -23.05 -33.24 -4.01
N HIS A 137 -23.01 -32.02 -3.45
CA HIS A 137 -21.82 -31.18 -3.42
C HIS A 137 -21.64 -30.47 -2.07
N TYR A 138 -22.11 -31.08 -1.00
CA TYR A 138 -22.21 -30.47 0.33
C TYR A 138 -20.88 -29.91 0.84
N TYR A 139 -19.79 -30.64 0.67
CA TYR A 139 -18.46 -30.20 1.16
C TYR A 139 -17.58 -29.59 0.07
N THR A 140 -17.81 -29.92 -1.20
CA THR A 140 -16.92 -29.51 -2.29
C THR A 140 -17.28 -28.14 -2.87
N TYR A 141 -18.56 -27.81 -2.92
CA TYR A 141 -19.00 -26.51 -3.49
C TYR A 141 -18.52 -25.30 -2.69
N PRO A 142 -18.67 -25.23 -1.34
CA PRO A 142 -18.15 -24.09 -0.57
C PRO A 142 -16.63 -23.95 -0.66
N ARG A 143 -15.89 -25.06 -0.80
CA ARG A 143 -14.44 -25.02 -1.08
C ARG A 143 -14.14 -24.39 -2.45
N GLN A 144 -14.91 -24.71 -3.46
CA GLN A 144 -14.76 -24.08 -4.77
C GLN A 144 -15.10 -22.59 -4.75
N VAL A 145 -16.10 -22.18 -3.94
CA VAL A 145 -16.40 -20.74 -3.73
C VAL A 145 -15.21 -20.04 -3.07
N ALA A 146 -14.63 -20.64 -2.04
CA ALA A 146 -13.42 -20.11 -1.38
C ALA A 146 -12.25 -19.95 -2.36
N ARG A 147 -11.99 -20.96 -3.21
CA ARG A 147 -10.94 -20.91 -4.26
C ARG A 147 -11.21 -19.80 -5.25
N ARG A 148 -12.44 -19.68 -5.75
CA ARG A 148 -12.79 -18.59 -6.68
C ARG A 148 -12.63 -17.22 -6.02
N ALA A 149 -13.06 -17.05 -4.77
CA ALA A 149 -12.89 -15.82 -4.03
C ALA A 149 -11.41 -15.45 -3.90
N TYR A 150 -10.57 -16.39 -3.46
CA TYR A 150 -9.12 -16.20 -3.33
C TYR A 150 -8.48 -15.84 -4.68
N LEU A 151 -8.74 -16.63 -5.73
CA LEU A 151 -8.20 -16.38 -7.07
C LEU A 151 -8.63 -15.03 -7.63
N LYS A 152 -9.90 -14.63 -7.42
CA LYS A 152 -10.42 -13.35 -7.90
C LYS A 152 -9.95 -12.15 -7.08
N ALA A 153 -9.61 -12.34 -5.80
CA ALA A 153 -8.96 -11.32 -5.00
C ALA A 153 -7.49 -11.11 -5.43
N ASN A 154 -6.82 -12.19 -5.85
CA ASN A 154 -5.43 -12.24 -6.26
C ASN A 154 -5.22 -12.35 -7.78
N ASP A 155 -6.24 -12.06 -8.60
CA ASP A 155 -6.12 -12.06 -10.06
C ASP A 155 -5.21 -10.90 -10.52
N HIS A 156 -4.94 -10.77 -11.79
CA HIS A 156 -4.10 -9.72 -12.39
C HIS A 156 -4.34 -8.31 -11.85
N LYS A 157 -5.54 -8.04 -11.39
CA LYS A 157 -5.87 -6.86 -10.60
C LYS A 157 -6.26 -7.29 -9.21
N LEU A 158 -5.34 -7.17 -8.27
CA LEU A 158 -5.62 -7.37 -6.85
C LEU A 158 -6.82 -6.50 -6.42
N GLY A 159 -7.64 -7.02 -5.53
CA GLY A 159 -8.77 -6.23 -5.03
C GLY A 159 -9.80 -7.04 -4.24
N PRO A 160 -10.84 -6.36 -3.74
CA PRO A 160 -11.87 -6.99 -2.91
C PRO A 160 -12.81 -7.89 -3.72
N VAL A 161 -13.27 -8.95 -3.05
CA VAL A 161 -14.33 -9.83 -3.54
C VAL A 161 -15.44 -9.94 -2.48
N HIS A 162 -16.68 -10.13 -2.91
CA HIS A 162 -17.83 -10.23 -2.01
C HIS A 162 -18.58 -11.54 -2.21
N ILE A 163 -18.70 -12.31 -1.12
CA ILE A 163 -19.52 -13.51 -1.04
C ILE A 163 -20.68 -13.22 -0.08
N ASN A 164 -21.90 -13.20 -0.59
CA ASN A 164 -23.11 -13.14 0.23
C ASN A 164 -23.47 -14.54 0.73
N VAL A 165 -23.73 -14.66 2.03
CA VAL A 165 -23.90 -15.96 2.70
C VAL A 165 -25.28 -16.02 3.39
N PRO A 166 -26.34 -16.48 2.70
CA PRO A 166 -27.64 -16.72 3.30
C PRO A 166 -27.57 -17.86 4.35
N LEU A 167 -27.94 -17.54 5.60
CA LEU A 167 -27.85 -18.49 6.72
C LEU A 167 -29.24 -18.80 7.30
N PHE A 168 -29.53 -20.07 7.44
CA PHE A 168 -30.73 -20.60 8.08
C PHE A 168 -30.46 -20.89 9.57
N GLU A 169 -31.52 -20.85 10.38
CA GLU A 169 -31.45 -21.32 11.77
C GLU A 169 -31.44 -22.87 11.84
N PRO A 170 -30.77 -23.43 12.83
CA PRO A 170 -30.04 -22.79 13.93
C PRO A 170 -28.71 -22.19 13.51
N LEU A 171 -28.37 -20.99 14.05
CA LEU A 171 -27.14 -20.27 13.70
C LEU A 171 -25.92 -20.69 14.51
N VAL A 172 -26.12 -21.26 15.70
CA VAL A 172 -25.00 -21.75 16.52
C VAL A 172 -24.46 -23.04 15.94
N PRO A 173 -23.21 -23.07 15.44
CA PRO A 173 -22.66 -24.24 14.80
C PRO A 173 -22.21 -25.29 15.83
N ASN A 174 -22.24 -26.55 15.43
CA ASN A 174 -21.39 -27.57 16.03
C ASN A 174 -19.94 -27.28 15.58
N ARG A 175 -18.97 -27.40 16.50
CA ARG A 175 -17.57 -27.02 16.29
C ARG A 175 -16.62 -28.22 16.29
N GLU A 176 -17.10 -29.39 15.89
CA GLU A 176 -16.26 -30.58 15.81
C GLU A 176 -15.21 -30.44 14.71
N GLU A 177 -13.98 -30.80 15.02
CA GLU A 177 -12.80 -30.64 14.15
C GLU A 177 -12.97 -31.37 12.80
N GLU A 178 -13.67 -32.50 12.78
CA GLU A 178 -13.92 -33.30 11.59
C GLU A 178 -14.64 -32.51 10.45
N TYR A 179 -15.45 -31.50 10.79
CA TYR A 179 -16.20 -30.73 9.80
C TYR A 179 -15.30 -29.86 8.94
N PHE A 180 -14.16 -29.45 9.46
CA PHE A 180 -13.20 -28.66 8.69
C PHE A 180 -12.45 -29.49 7.65
N THR A 181 -12.22 -30.76 7.92
CA THR A 181 -11.40 -31.63 7.07
C THR A 181 -12.16 -32.32 5.95
N GLN A 182 -13.49 -32.43 6.05
CA GLN A 182 -14.31 -33.10 5.05
C GLN A 182 -14.28 -32.38 3.70
N GLY A 183 -14.15 -33.18 2.63
CA GLY A 183 -14.12 -32.67 1.25
C GLY A 183 -12.83 -31.95 0.87
N ARG A 184 -11.77 -32.00 1.67
CA ARG A 184 -10.44 -31.50 1.26
C ARG A 184 -9.94 -32.24 0.02
N SER A 185 -9.31 -31.50 -0.88
CA SER A 185 -8.63 -32.10 -2.05
C SER A 185 -7.32 -32.76 -1.61
N ALA A 186 -7.00 -33.89 -2.23
CA ALA A 186 -5.73 -34.59 -1.97
C ALA A 186 -4.51 -33.92 -2.64
N LYS A 187 -4.72 -32.92 -3.52
CA LYS A 187 -3.65 -32.20 -4.23
C LYS A 187 -3.93 -30.70 -4.28
N PRO A 188 -2.90 -29.82 -4.14
CA PRO A 188 -3.04 -28.35 -4.20
C PRO A 188 -3.26 -27.82 -5.63
N PHE A 189 -3.78 -26.60 -5.75
CA PHE A 189 -4.12 -25.94 -7.03
C PHE A 189 -3.05 -24.92 -7.46
N ARG A 190 -2.80 -24.69 -8.79
CA ARG A 190 -1.73 -23.81 -9.36
C ARG A 190 -2.13 -23.10 -10.67
N LEU A 191 -1.52 -21.92 -10.98
CA LEU A 191 -1.77 -21.08 -12.18
C LEU A 191 -0.47 -20.43 -12.76
N VAL A 192 -0.33 -20.18 -14.11
CA VAL A 192 0.92 -19.74 -14.81
C VAL A 192 0.71 -18.85 -16.06
N LYS A 193 1.57 -17.80 -16.38
CA LYS A 193 1.53 -16.91 -17.61
C LYS A 193 2.82 -16.15 -17.98
N HIS A 194 3.12 -15.83 -19.32
CA HIS A 194 4.02 -14.77 -19.87
C HIS A 194 4.18 -14.63 -21.43
N GLN A 195 4.67 -13.43 -21.99
CA GLN A 195 5.65 -13.18 -23.13
C GLN A 195 5.78 -11.75 -23.73
N GLU A 196 6.97 -11.30 -24.28
CA GLU A 196 7.39 -10.20 -25.23
C GLU A 196 8.06 -8.90 -24.73
N ILE A 197 8.55 -8.77 -23.50
CA ILE A 197 9.11 -7.53 -22.93
C ILE A 197 10.56 -7.24 -23.41
N ALA A 198 11.35 -8.27 -23.70
CA ALA A 198 12.77 -8.15 -24.03
C ALA A 198 13.07 -7.22 -25.24
N SER A 199 12.15 -7.10 -26.19
CA SER A 199 12.34 -6.24 -27.37
C SER A 199 12.34 -4.74 -27.06
N LEU A 200 11.78 -4.32 -25.89
CA LEU A 200 11.73 -2.91 -25.49
C LEU A 200 13.09 -2.32 -25.16
N VAL A 201 14.12 -3.16 -24.95
CA VAL A 201 15.51 -2.72 -24.70
C VAL A 201 16.02 -1.79 -25.80
N SER A 202 15.63 -2.03 -27.04
CA SER A 202 16.04 -1.17 -28.18
C SER A 202 15.55 0.28 -28.06
N LEU A 203 14.49 0.53 -27.28
CA LEU A 203 13.98 1.88 -27.02
C LEU A 203 14.83 2.65 -25.99
N LEU A 204 15.69 1.95 -25.23
CA LEU A 204 16.45 2.53 -24.12
C LEU A 204 17.86 2.96 -24.54
N ASP A 205 18.38 2.43 -25.66
CA ASP A 205 19.76 2.60 -26.09
C ASP A 205 20.11 4.07 -26.39
N GLY A 206 21.07 4.64 -25.66
CA GLY A 206 21.52 6.01 -25.78
C GLY A 206 20.51 7.08 -25.35
N LYS A 207 19.37 6.70 -24.75
CA LYS A 207 18.28 7.59 -24.38
C LYS A 207 18.41 8.14 -22.97
N ARG A 208 17.76 9.30 -22.74
CA ARG A 208 17.51 9.85 -21.41
C ARG A 208 16.31 9.13 -20.82
N VAL A 209 16.56 8.12 -19.98
CA VAL A 209 15.52 7.29 -19.38
C VAL A 209 15.16 7.80 -17.99
N LEU A 210 13.87 7.98 -17.75
CA LEU A 210 13.31 8.35 -16.45
C LEU A 210 12.38 7.24 -15.96
N ILE A 211 12.67 6.71 -14.77
CA ILE A 211 11.81 5.74 -14.09
C ILE A 211 10.99 6.47 -13.02
N LEU A 212 9.67 6.34 -13.09
CA LEU A 212 8.73 6.88 -12.11
C LEU A 212 8.23 5.75 -11.21
N GLY A 213 8.64 5.75 -9.94
CA GLY A 213 8.16 4.84 -8.91
C GLY A 213 7.11 5.51 -8.03
N GLY A 214 5.86 5.07 -8.15
CA GLY A 214 4.75 5.50 -7.32
C GLY A 214 4.30 4.43 -6.31
N PRO A 215 3.16 4.62 -5.65
CA PRO A 215 2.55 3.58 -4.83
C PRO A 215 2.43 2.24 -5.59
N SER A 216 2.54 1.13 -4.87
CA SER A 216 2.48 -0.24 -5.41
C SER A 216 3.72 -0.69 -6.21
N VAL A 217 4.87 -0.05 -6.05
CA VAL A 217 6.15 -0.61 -6.52
C VAL A 217 6.52 -1.79 -5.63
N THR A 218 6.78 -2.92 -6.26
CA THR A 218 7.36 -4.11 -5.64
C THR A 218 8.86 -4.18 -5.94
N ASN A 219 9.63 -4.88 -5.10
CA ASN A 219 11.05 -5.12 -5.30
C ASN A 219 11.87 -3.84 -5.62
N SER A 220 11.77 -2.85 -4.73
CA SER A 220 12.40 -1.53 -4.90
C SER A 220 13.91 -1.61 -5.19
N LYS A 221 14.61 -2.60 -4.59
CA LYS A 221 16.03 -2.80 -4.86
C LYS A 221 16.31 -3.15 -6.33
N ALA A 222 15.56 -4.10 -6.89
CA ALA A 222 15.75 -4.50 -8.29
C ALA A 222 15.47 -3.35 -9.28
N VAL A 223 14.53 -2.46 -8.94
CA VAL A 223 14.27 -1.24 -9.73
C VAL A 223 15.48 -0.31 -9.74
N VAL A 224 16.08 -0.06 -8.58
CA VAL A 224 17.27 0.80 -8.46
C VAL A 224 18.47 0.16 -9.15
N ASP A 225 18.72 -1.13 -8.93
CA ASP A 225 19.79 -1.87 -9.60
C ASP A 225 19.64 -1.86 -11.14
N PHE A 226 18.42 -1.94 -11.65
CA PHE A 226 18.12 -1.80 -13.07
C PHE A 226 18.43 -0.39 -13.58
N ALA A 227 18.00 0.63 -12.87
CA ALA A 227 18.25 2.02 -13.25
C ALA A 227 19.75 2.33 -13.33
N ASP A 228 20.52 1.89 -12.35
CA ASP A 228 21.97 2.07 -12.33
C ASP A 228 22.65 1.44 -13.55
N ARG A 229 22.22 0.25 -13.95
CA ARG A 229 22.79 -0.47 -15.10
C ARG A 229 22.51 0.20 -16.43
N ILE A 230 21.31 0.77 -16.61
CA ILE A 230 20.95 1.44 -17.87
C ILE A 230 21.25 2.95 -17.84
N GLY A 231 21.78 3.48 -16.74
CA GLY A 231 22.01 4.92 -16.56
C GLY A 231 20.73 5.73 -16.59
N ALA A 232 19.69 5.25 -15.93
CA ALA A 232 18.41 5.92 -15.80
C ALA A 232 18.31 6.75 -14.51
N VAL A 233 17.51 7.82 -14.57
CA VAL A 233 17.09 8.58 -13.39
C VAL A 233 15.89 7.88 -12.76
N VAL A 234 15.86 7.77 -11.43
CA VAL A 234 14.72 7.23 -10.68
C VAL A 234 14.09 8.32 -9.83
N ILE A 235 12.82 8.60 -10.03
CA ILE A 235 11.99 9.38 -9.11
C ILE A 235 11.25 8.42 -8.19
N GLY A 236 11.40 8.58 -6.87
CA GLY A 236 10.72 7.77 -5.86
C GLY A 236 9.70 8.57 -5.05
N ASP A 237 8.42 8.23 -5.20
CA ASP A 237 7.39 8.61 -4.24
C ASP A 237 7.67 7.97 -2.86
N PRO A 238 7.35 8.59 -1.71
CA PRO A 238 7.59 7.97 -0.41
C PRO A 238 6.89 6.59 -0.26
N LEU A 239 5.73 6.40 -0.89
CA LEU A 239 4.99 5.13 -0.85
C LEU A 239 5.52 4.07 -1.82
N SER A 240 6.45 4.42 -2.71
CA SER A 240 7.14 3.46 -3.57
C SER A 240 8.18 2.63 -2.82
N ASN A 241 8.60 3.12 -1.64
CA ASN A 241 9.70 2.60 -0.84
C ASN A 241 11.07 2.57 -1.57
N LEU A 242 11.17 3.22 -2.74
CA LEU A 242 12.45 3.41 -3.44
C LEU A 242 13.39 4.33 -2.67
N ARG A 243 12.86 5.22 -1.81
CA ARG A 243 13.68 6.15 -1.00
C ARG A 243 14.50 5.47 0.10
N GLN A 244 14.38 4.16 0.28
CA GLN A 244 15.30 3.38 1.11
C GLN A 244 16.72 3.33 0.51
N TYR A 245 16.86 3.58 -0.79
CA TYR A 245 18.11 3.47 -1.53
C TYR A 245 18.65 4.85 -1.94
N GLU A 246 19.97 5.01 -1.91
CA GLU A 246 20.64 6.20 -2.43
C GLU A 246 20.48 6.32 -3.94
N GLY A 247 20.68 7.53 -4.48
CA GLY A 247 20.60 7.80 -5.92
C GLY A 247 19.19 8.04 -6.46
N VAL A 248 18.15 7.76 -5.67
CA VAL A 248 16.75 8.04 -6.02
C VAL A 248 16.45 9.51 -5.82
N ILE A 249 15.79 10.14 -6.78
CA ILE A 249 15.36 11.56 -6.72
C ILE A 249 14.11 11.66 -5.83
N SER A 250 14.20 12.41 -4.77
CA SER A 250 13.14 12.60 -3.77
C SER A 250 12.62 14.04 -3.68
N THR A 251 13.39 15.01 -4.16
CA THR A 251 13.04 16.44 -4.06
C THR A 251 12.33 16.99 -5.31
N TYR A 252 11.92 16.09 -6.21
CA TYR A 252 11.34 16.44 -7.53
C TYR A 252 10.14 17.41 -7.42
N ASP A 253 9.28 17.29 -6.42
CA ASP A 253 8.16 18.22 -6.25
C ASP A 253 8.64 19.66 -5.98
N ALA A 254 9.78 19.81 -5.32
CA ALA A 254 10.33 21.11 -5.00
C ALA A 254 10.81 21.86 -6.25
N PHE A 255 11.68 21.22 -7.06
CA PHE A 255 12.28 21.90 -8.22
C PHE A 255 11.41 21.85 -9.48
N LEU A 256 10.51 20.89 -9.65
CA LEU A 256 9.53 20.90 -10.75
C LEU A 256 8.48 22.02 -10.62
N ALA A 257 8.48 22.77 -9.53
CA ALA A 257 7.71 24.01 -9.42
C ALA A 257 8.18 25.08 -10.42
N TYR A 258 9.40 24.97 -10.96
CA TYR A 258 10.02 25.91 -11.88
C TYR A 258 9.96 25.36 -13.30
N HIS A 259 9.03 25.84 -14.11
CA HIS A 259 8.75 25.36 -15.46
C HIS A 259 9.92 25.55 -16.43
N GLU A 260 10.80 26.52 -16.17
CA GLU A 260 12.02 26.77 -16.94
C GLU A 260 13.02 25.60 -16.90
N ARG A 261 12.95 24.76 -15.88
CA ARG A 261 13.78 23.54 -15.78
C ARG A 261 13.22 22.34 -16.54
N TRP A 262 11.97 22.38 -16.97
CA TRP A 262 11.30 21.23 -17.56
C TRP A 262 11.96 20.73 -18.84
N GLU A 263 12.49 21.63 -19.67
CA GLU A 263 13.18 21.24 -20.90
C GLU A 263 14.57 20.65 -20.65
N GLU A 264 15.31 21.16 -19.67
CA GLU A 264 16.60 20.60 -19.24
C GLU A 264 16.45 19.18 -18.72
N LEU A 265 15.39 18.91 -17.96
CA LEU A 265 15.10 17.64 -17.31
C LEU A 265 14.35 16.65 -18.20
N ARG A 266 13.98 17.05 -19.42
CA ARG A 266 13.15 16.27 -20.33
C ARG A 266 13.75 14.89 -20.63
N PRO A 267 13.00 13.77 -20.38
CA PRO A 267 13.39 12.43 -20.79
C PRO A 267 13.07 12.18 -22.28
N ASP A 268 13.70 11.18 -22.87
CA ASP A 268 13.31 10.60 -24.16
C ASP A 268 12.37 9.39 -23.94
N VAL A 269 12.56 8.68 -22.82
CA VAL A 269 11.75 7.52 -22.43
C VAL A 269 11.35 7.65 -20.96
N VAL A 270 10.07 7.42 -20.65
CA VAL A 270 9.54 7.29 -19.28
C VAL A 270 9.10 5.85 -19.05
N ILE A 271 9.52 5.27 -17.93
CA ILE A 271 9.02 3.96 -17.44
C ILE A 271 8.29 4.21 -16.13
N GLN A 272 6.98 4.12 -16.13
CA GLN A 272 6.17 4.24 -14.92
C GLN A 272 5.91 2.86 -14.33
N LEU A 273 6.35 2.66 -13.09
CA LEU A 273 6.14 1.45 -12.30
C LEU A 273 5.11 1.73 -11.20
N GLY A 274 4.03 0.96 -11.21
CA GLY A 274 2.90 1.17 -10.30
C GLY A 274 2.08 2.42 -10.62
N GLN A 275 1.47 3.01 -9.58
CA GLN A 275 0.67 4.23 -9.73
C GLN A 275 1.56 5.46 -9.94
N ILE A 276 0.97 6.56 -10.41
CA ILE A 276 1.72 7.81 -10.56
C ILE A 276 2.07 8.38 -9.16
N PRO A 277 3.26 9.01 -8.99
CA PRO A 277 3.62 9.68 -7.74
C PRO A 277 2.58 10.69 -7.24
N VAL A 278 2.55 10.92 -5.93
CA VAL A 278 1.60 11.81 -5.23
C VAL A 278 1.60 13.25 -5.77
N SER A 279 2.76 13.72 -6.25
CA SER A 279 2.97 15.11 -6.67
C SER A 279 2.09 15.50 -7.86
N LYS A 280 1.34 16.60 -7.71
CA LYS A 280 0.61 17.20 -8.82
C LYS A 280 1.54 17.78 -9.90
N ARG A 281 2.74 18.24 -9.52
CA ARG A 281 3.72 18.84 -10.46
C ARG A 281 4.30 17.80 -11.39
N ILE A 282 4.61 16.59 -10.89
CA ILE A 282 5.04 15.48 -11.75
C ILE A 282 3.96 15.14 -12.79
N GLN A 283 2.68 15.11 -12.39
CA GLN A 283 1.57 14.85 -13.30
C GLN A 283 1.44 15.94 -14.36
N GLN A 284 1.58 17.21 -13.98
CA GLN A 284 1.52 18.34 -14.92
C GLN A 284 2.70 18.31 -15.89
N TRP A 285 3.90 18.03 -15.40
CA TRP A 285 5.07 17.91 -16.24
C TRP A 285 4.94 16.75 -17.21
N MET A 286 4.56 15.54 -16.75
CA MET A 286 4.32 14.38 -17.62
C MET A 286 3.25 14.69 -18.68
N GLY A 287 2.21 15.42 -18.34
CA GLY A 287 1.17 15.83 -19.29
C GLY A 287 1.63 16.84 -20.35
N SER A 288 2.76 17.52 -20.12
CA SER A 288 3.37 18.45 -21.10
C SER A 288 4.34 17.76 -22.05
N LEU A 289 4.78 16.54 -21.74
CA LEU A 289 5.73 15.80 -22.55
C LEU A 289 5.01 15.14 -23.75
N THR A 290 5.28 15.68 -24.92
CA THR A 290 4.90 15.11 -26.21
C THR A 290 6.13 14.48 -26.86
N ASP A 291 5.97 13.59 -27.81
CA ASP A 291 7.04 12.98 -28.59
C ASP A 291 8.08 12.20 -27.75
N ILE A 292 7.62 11.53 -26.68
CA ILE A 292 8.42 10.62 -25.86
C ILE A 292 7.80 9.22 -25.88
N ASP A 293 8.61 8.21 -25.61
CA ASP A 293 8.11 6.88 -25.33
C ASP A 293 7.71 6.79 -23.84
N TYR A 294 6.41 6.68 -23.57
CA TYR A 294 5.89 6.56 -22.21
C TYR A 294 5.38 5.14 -21.97
N ILE A 295 6.16 4.37 -21.23
CA ILE A 295 5.89 2.96 -20.90
C ILE A 295 5.24 2.90 -19.51
N THR A 296 4.04 2.33 -19.43
CA THR A 296 3.41 2.00 -18.14
C THR A 296 3.46 0.49 -17.93
N VAL A 297 3.84 0.07 -16.72
CA VAL A 297 3.93 -1.34 -16.33
C VAL A 297 2.91 -1.63 -15.23
N SER A 298 1.98 -2.53 -15.49
CA SER A 298 1.03 -3.02 -14.48
C SER A 298 0.56 -4.43 -14.82
N PRO A 299 0.16 -5.25 -13.83
CA PRO A 299 -0.24 -6.64 -14.08
C PRO A 299 -1.57 -6.80 -14.80
N ASN A 300 -2.25 -5.72 -15.15
CA ASN A 300 -3.59 -5.74 -15.76
C ASN A 300 -3.70 -4.74 -16.93
N ALA A 301 -4.83 -4.74 -17.63
CA ALA A 301 -5.09 -3.86 -18.77
C ALA A 301 -5.45 -2.41 -18.40
N GLU A 302 -5.41 -2.03 -17.11
CA GLU A 302 -5.70 -0.66 -16.71
C GLU A 302 -4.45 0.21 -16.82
N VAL A 303 -4.51 1.19 -17.70
CA VAL A 303 -3.47 2.20 -17.84
C VAL A 303 -3.66 3.28 -16.78
N VAL A 304 -2.91 3.19 -15.68
CA VAL A 304 -2.99 4.14 -14.57
C VAL A 304 -2.05 5.32 -14.83
N ASN A 305 -2.44 6.19 -15.76
CA ASN A 305 -1.71 7.41 -16.08
C ASN A 305 -2.69 8.57 -16.34
N PRO A 306 -2.98 9.44 -15.32
CA PRO A 306 -3.90 10.56 -15.47
C PRO A 306 -3.38 11.66 -16.41
N SER A 307 -2.10 11.63 -16.78
CA SER A 307 -1.53 12.55 -17.78
C SER A 307 -1.93 12.18 -19.22
N LEU A 308 -2.49 10.99 -19.45
CA LEU A 308 -2.94 10.47 -20.75
C LEU A 308 -1.83 10.42 -21.83
N THR A 309 -0.57 10.27 -21.41
CA THR A 309 0.62 10.30 -22.28
C THR A 309 1.21 8.93 -22.56
N THR A 310 0.63 7.83 -22.03
CA THR A 310 1.11 6.47 -22.26
C THR A 310 1.09 6.11 -23.74
N THR A 311 2.24 5.68 -24.27
CA THR A 311 2.40 5.19 -25.64
C THR A 311 2.54 3.66 -25.69
N ILE A 312 3.07 3.06 -24.61
CA ILE A 312 3.27 1.61 -24.49
C ILE A 312 2.74 1.16 -23.13
N HIS A 313 1.87 0.14 -23.12
CA HIS A 313 1.40 -0.48 -21.88
C HIS A 313 1.86 -1.93 -21.80
N VAL A 314 2.65 -2.24 -20.77
CA VAL A 314 3.18 -3.58 -20.51
C VAL A 314 2.32 -4.26 -19.46
N MET A 315 1.63 -5.34 -19.84
CA MET A 315 0.83 -6.15 -18.93
C MET A 315 1.72 -7.20 -18.25
N ALA A 316 2.41 -6.80 -17.19
CA ALA A 316 3.28 -7.67 -16.40
C ALA A 316 3.41 -7.15 -14.97
N ASP A 317 3.72 -8.05 -14.05
CA ASP A 317 4.25 -7.65 -12.74
C ASP A 317 5.61 -6.97 -12.91
N ILE A 318 5.96 -6.07 -11.99
CA ILE A 318 7.23 -5.32 -12.07
C ILE A 318 8.43 -6.26 -12.08
N ASP A 319 8.41 -7.31 -11.23
CA ASP A 319 9.51 -8.29 -11.18
C ASP A 319 9.71 -9.02 -12.50
N VAL A 320 8.61 -9.35 -13.13
CA VAL A 320 8.61 -10.00 -14.42
C VAL A 320 9.09 -9.05 -15.51
N PHE A 321 8.59 -7.82 -15.52
CA PHE A 321 9.10 -6.80 -16.44
C PHE A 321 10.60 -6.62 -16.31
N LEU A 322 11.11 -6.52 -15.08
CA LEU A 322 12.55 -6.38 -14.83
C LEU A 322 13.34 -7.61 -15.33
N ALA A 323 12.89 -8.83 -15.02
CA ALA A 323 13.57 -10.05 -15.47
C ALA A 323 13.66 -10.15 -16.99
N GLU A 324 12.56 -9.88 -17.69
CA GLU A 324 12.48 -9.94 -19.15
C GLU A 324 13.30 -8.82 -19.83
N ILE A 325 13.24 -7.59 -19.31
CA ILE A 325 14.00 -6.48 -19.86
C ILE A 325 15.52 -6.70 -19.66
N TYR A 326 15.93 -7.29 -18.52
CA TYR A 326 17.31 -7.73 -18.31
C TYR A 326 17.76 -8.79 -19.31
N SER A 327 16.93 -9.79 -19.56
CA SER A 327 17.20 -10.82 -20.55
C SER A 327 17.46 -10.20 -21.95
N GLY A 328 16.60 -9.26 -22.35
CA GLY A 328 16.77 -8.49 -23.58
C GLY A 328 18.09 -7.67 -23.61
N LEU A 329 18.43 -7.03 -22.49
CA LEU A 329 19.66 -6.25 -22.35
C LEU A 329 20.92 -7.11 -22.58
N PHE A 330 20.97 -8.29 -21.95
CA PHE A 330 22.07 -9.23 -22.13
C PHE A 330 22.17 -9.80 -23.55
N ALA A 331 21.03 -10.02 -24.21
CA ALA A 331 20.98 -10.45 -25.59
C ALA A 331 21.60 -9.39 -26.53
N VAL A 332 21.27 -8.13 -26.36
CA VAL A 332 21.79 -6.99 -27.13
C VAL A 332 23.32 -6.83 -26.91
N LEU A 333 23.78 -7.03 -25.67
CA LEU A 333 25.20 -6.93 -25.31
C LEU A 333 26.07 -8.16 -25.74
N GLY A 334 25.46 -9.17 -26.40
CA GLY A 334 26.16 -10.37 -26.85
C GLY A 334 26.57 -11.36 -25.75
N LEU A 335 26.00 -11.19 -24.53
CA LEU A 335 26.26 -12.01 -23.36
C LEU A 335 25.21 -13.14 -23.19
N GLY A 336 24.33 -13.29 -24.16
CA GLY A 336 23.00 -13.90 -24.06
C GLY A 336 22.89 -15.41 -23.95
N SER A 337 23.95 -16.22 -23.94
CA SER A 337 23.73 -17.68 -23.88
C SER A 337 23.87 -18.32 -22.50
N ARG A 338 24.51 -17.67 -21.54
CA ARG A 338 24.78 -18.27 -20.22
C ARG A 338 23.88 -17.76 -19.09
N ILE A 339 23.33 -16.58 -19.24
CA ILE A 339 22.52 -15.92 -18.20
C ILE A 339 21.04 -16.13 -18.49
N GLY A 340 20.62 -16.15 -19.76
CA GLY A 340 19.27 -16.57 -20.14
C GLY A 340 18.95 -17.98 -19.63
N ASP A 341 19.92 -18.89 -19.71
CA ASP A 341 19.77 -20.24 -19.19
C ASP A 341 19.64 -20.26 -17.64
N ALA A 342 20.38 -19.40 -16.93
CA ALA A 342 20.31 -19.31 -15.47
C ALA A 342 19.02 -18.63 -14.96
N VAL A 343 18.53 -17.60 -15.66
CA VAL A 343 17.25 -16.97 -15.37
C VAL A 343 16.10 -17.93 -15.68
N GLN A 344 16.17 -18.66 -16.80
CA GLN A 344 15.17 -19.66 -17.14
C GLN A 344 15.20 -20.83 -16.15
N GLU A 345 16.37 -21.30 -15.74
CA GLU A 345 16.51 -22.33 -14.70
C GLU A 345 15.96 -21.88 -13.33
N SER A 346 16.08 -20.59 -13.00
CA SER A 346 15.50 -19.99 -11.80
C SER A 346 13.97 -19.89 -11.90
N LEU A 347 13.44 -19.53 -13.08
CA LEU A 347 12.01 -19.51 -13.37
C LEU A 347 11.42 -20.94 -13.38
N ASP A 348 12.12 -21.91 -13.96
CA ASP A 348 11.71 -23.32 -13.99
C ASP A 348 11.77 -23.97 -12.59
N LYS A 349 12.72 -23.57 -11.74
CA LYS A 349 12.78 -23.97 -10.33
C LYS A 349 11.63 -23.40 -9.51
N ARG A 350 11.18 -22.18 -9.80
CA ARG A 350 10.00 -21.54 -9.21
C ARG A 350 8.73 -22.40 -9.43
N ASP A 351 8.65 -23.06 -10.58
CA ASP A 351 7.56 -24.00 -10.89
C ASP A 351 7.68 -25.34 -10.17
N ALA A 352 8.83 -25.62 -9.52
CA ALA A 352 9.12 -26.88 -8.86
C ALA A 352 9.14 -26.84 -7.33
N GLU A 353 9.37 -25.67 -6.70
CA GLU A 353 9.48 -25.52 -5.24
C GLU A 353 8.53 -24.44 -4.75
N ASP A 354 7.65 -24.81 -3.84
CA ASP A 354 6.49 -24.07 -3.31
C ASP A 354 6.88 -23.14 -2.16
N ASP A 355 7.91 -22.28 -2.35
CA ASP A 355 8.29 -21.28 -1.34
C ASP A 355 8.42 -19.87 -1.95
N GLY A 356 7.63 -18.99 -1.36
CA GLY A 356 7.24 -17.63 -1.65
C GLY A 356 8.21 -16.69 -2.41
N LEU A 357 7.63 -15.64 -2.96
CA LEU A 357 8.18 -14.50 -3.72
C LEU A 357 9.52 -13.90 -3.20
N SER A 358 9.90 -14.15 -1.94
CA SER A 358 11.14 -13.66 -1.34
C SER A 358 12.40 -14.39 -1.82
N THR A 359 12.29 -15.65 -2.26
CA THR A 359 13.43 -16.48 -2.62
C THR A 359 14.02 -16.13 -3.99
N VAL A 360 13.18 -15.73 -4.94
CA VAL A 360 13.64 -15.36 -6.31
C VAL A 360 14.44 -14.06 -6.29
N GLY A 361 14.01 -13.07 -5.53
CA GLY A 361 14.78 -11.81 -5.36
C GLY A 361 16.13 -12.06 -4.69
N TYR A 362 16.18 -12.97 -3.72
CA TYR A 362 17.40 -13.33 -3.01
C TYR A 362 18.37 -14.15 -3.89
N GLU A 363 17.87 -15.13 -4.66
CA GLU A 363 18.70 -15.93 -5.58
C GLU A 363 19.19 -15.14 -6.80
N LEU A 364 18.35 -14.24 -7.36
CA LEU A 364 18.79 -13.28 -8.37
C LEU A 364 19.87 -12.33 -7.80
N GLY A 365 19.75 -11.92 -6.54
CA GLY A 365 20.76 -11.14 -5.82
C GLY A 365 22.07 -11.90 -5.62
N LEU A 366 22.04 -13.15 -5.20
CA LEU A 366 23.24 -14.00 -5.00
C LEU A 366 23.94 -14.38 -6.31
N GLN A 367 23.18 -14.66 -7.36
CA GLN A 367 23.74 -14.87 -8.70
C GLN A 367 24.33 -13.57 -9.23
N GLN A 368 23.72 -12.44 -8.92
CA GLN A 368 24.19 -11.12 -9.23
C GLN A 368 25.53 -10.79 -8.55
N GLU A 369 25.71 -11.07 -7.26
CA GLU A 369 26.97 -10.88 -6.54
C GLU A 369 28.11 -11.73 -7.17
N ASN A 370 27.79 -12.93 -7.60
CA ASN A 370 28.78 -13.80 -8.28
C ASN A 370 29.15 -13.28 -9.69
N ILE A 371 28.18 -12.71 -10.40
CA ILE A 371 28.38 -12.06 -11.70
C ILE A 371 29.22 -10.79 -11.51
N ASP A 372 28.87 -9.94 -10.55
CA ASP A 372 29.57 -8.69 -10.27
C ASP A 372 30.99 -8.92 -9.75
N LYS A 373 31.23 -10.01 -9.01
CA LYS A 373 32.57 -10.43 -8.59
C LYS A 373 33.44 -10.86 -9.78
N LYS A 374 32.87 -11.61 -10.71
CA LYS A 374 33.53 -12.05 -11.91
C LYS A 374 33.79 -10.89 -12.89
N HIS A 375 32.87 -9.92 -12.97
CA HIS A 375 33.04 -8.71 -13.76
C HIS A 375 34.11 -7.76 -13.20
N ARG A 376 34.19 -7.60 -11.86
CA ARG A 376 35.31 -6.86 -11.26
C ARG A 376 36.67 -7.47 -11.56
N GLU A 377 36.74 -8.80 -11.75
CA GLU A 377 37.93 -9.50 -12.19
C GLU A 377 38.22 -9.30 -13.72
N GLU A 378 37.17 -9.15 -14.53
CA GLU A 378 37.26 -8.90 -16.00
C GLU A 378 37.50 -7.41 -16.31
N GLU A 379 36.95 -6.45 -15.52
CA GLU A 379 37.26 -5.01 -15.61
C GLU A 379 38.74 -4.70 -15.35
N SER A 380 39.40 -5.49 -14.50
CA SER A 380 40.84 -5.40 -14.31
C SER A 380 41.63 -5.76 -15.58
N ASN A 381 40.98 -6.37 -16.56
CA ASN A 381 41.54 -6.80 -17.85
C ASN A 381 41.11 -5.93 -19.05
N GLY A 382 40.50 -4.77 -18.84
CA GLY A 382 40.39 -3.70 -19.85
C GLY A 382 39.27 -3.82 -20.88
N VAL A 383 38.15 -4.50 -20.60
CA VAL A 383 36.98 -4.55 -21.51
C VAL A 383 35.76 -3.82 -20.89
N SER A 384 35.64 -2.53 -21.19
CA SER A 384 34.50 -1.70 -20.88
C SER A 384 33.43 -1.81 -21.97
N ALA A 385 32.50 -2.77 -21.85
CA ALA A 385 31.37 -2.94 -22.77
C ALA A 385 30.06 -2.29 -22.30
N TYR A 386 30.02 -1.74 -21.06
CA TYR A 386 28.79 -1.22 -20.43
C TYR A 386 28.47 0.25 -20.74
N HIS A 387 29.33 0.99 -21.45
CA HIS A 387 29.13 2.43 -21.65
C HIS A 387 28.18 2.82 -22.79
N THR A 388 27.58 1.87 -23.50
CA THR A 388 26.80 2.19 -24.71
C THR A 388 25.33 2.58 -24.40
N ILE A 389 24.76 2.18 -23.26
CA ILE A 389 23.34 2.43 -22.93
C ILE A 389 23.17 3.63 -21.97
N ALA A 390 24.14 3.87 -21.08
CA ALA A 390 24.04 4.86 -20.03
C ALA A 390 24.16 6.32 -20.51
N ASN A 391 23.16 7.15 -20.24
CA ASN A 391 23.27 8.61 -20.38
C ASN A 391 23.75 9.24 -19.06
N THR A 392 25.05 9.11 -18.77
CA THR A 392 25.66 9.56 -17.51
C THR A 392 25.55 11.06 -17.28
N GLU A 393 25.47 11.88 -18.31
CA GLU A 393 25.30 13.31 -18.17
C GLU A 393 23.88 13.66 -17.69
N TYR A 394 22.86 12.99 -18.22
CA TYR A 394 21.48 13.18 -17.80
C TYR A 394 21.30 12.84 -16.30
N VAL A 395 21.85 11.69 -15.85
CA VAL A 395 21.84 11.28 -14.44
C VAL A 395 22.56 12.32 -13.56
N ARG A 396 23.72 12.81 -14.00
CA ARG A 396 24.51 13.79 -13.24
C ARG A 396 23.76 15.11 -13.03
N VAL A 397 23.06 15.60 -14.05
CA VAL A 397 22.23 16.81 -13.95
C VAL A 397 21.17 16.64 -12.87
N TRP A 398 20.43 15.54 -12.91
CA TRP A 398 19.39 15.26 -11.92
C TRP A 398 19.93 15.10 -10.49
N GLN A 399 21.03 14.39 -10.32
CA GLN A 399 21.66 14.19 -9.01
C GLN A 399 22.22 15.52 -8.45
N GLY A 400 22.75 16.39 -9.29
CA GLY A 400 23.19 17.72 -8.88
C GLY A 400 22.03 18.55 -8.32
N ILE A 401 20.90 18.60 -9.03
CA ILE A 401 19.71 19.32 -8.58
C ILE A 401 19.11 18.70 -7.31
N GLU A 402 19.08 17.36 -7.21
CA GLU A 402 18.65 16.67 -5.99
C GLU A 402 19.50 17.08 -4.80
N SER A 403 20.85 17.07 -4.96
CA SER A 403 21.79 17.44 -3.89
C SER A 403 21.58 18.85 -3.38
N ASP A 404 21.47 19.83 -4.30
CA ASP A 404 21.26 21.24 -3.96
C ASP A 404 19.90 21.46 -3.28
N SER A 405 18.87 20.79 -3.81
CA SER A 405 17.52 20.85 -3.26
C SER A 405 17.45 20.22 -1.88
N ARG A 406 18.13 19.10 -1.68
CA ARG A 406 18.18 18.40 -0.40
C ARG A 406 18.92 19.22 0.66
N GLU A 407 20.03 19.87 0.31
CA GLU A 407 20.74 20.77 1.23
C GLU A 407 19.82 21.91 1.73
N GLN A 408 18.99 22.47 0.84
CA GLN A 408 18.02 23.50 1.23
C GLN A 408 16.93 22.94 2.15
N LEU A 409 16.36 21.77 1.84
CA LEU A 409 15.31 21.16 2.65
C LEU A 409 15.82 20.69 4.01
N ASP A 410 17.05 20.19 4.10
CA ASP A 410 17.65 19.73 5.35
C ASP A 410 17.87 20.84 6.38
N LYS A 411 17.85 22.11 5.96
CA LYS A 411 17.86 23.24 6.91
C LYS A 411 16.69 23.20 7.89
N VAL A 412 15.62 22.45 7.57
CA VAL A 412 14.48 22.20 8.47
C VAL A 412 14.90 21.56 9.80
N GLN A 413 16.04 20.86 9.85
CA GLN A 413 16.59 20.31 11.08
C GLN A 413 16.89 21.39 12.16
N HIS A 414 17.03 22.63 11.76
CA HIS A 414 17.28 23.77 12.65
C HIS A 414 16.06 24.65 12.91
N GLU A 415 14.88 24.26 12.37
CA GLU A 415 13.64 25.00 12.62
C GLU A 415 13.26 24.96 14.11
N PRO A 416 13.19 26.09 14.81
CA PRO A 416 12.87 26.11 16.22
C PRO A 416 11.40 25.86 16.54
N THR A 417 10.51 26.16 15.57
CA THR A 417 9.06 26.02 15.73
C THR A 417 8.64 24.57 15.52
N LEU A 418 7.60 24.13 16.20
CA LEU A 418 6.93 22.88 15.87
C LEU A 418 6.32 23.00 14.46
N PHE A 419 6.78 22.15 13.56
CA PHE A 419 6.45 22.19 12.14
C PHE A 419 6.41 20.77 11.56
N GLU A 420 5.46 20.50 10.69
CA GLU A 420 5.24 19.18 10.08
C GLU A 420 6.49 18.64 9.39
N GLY A 421 7.18 19.50 8.60
CA GLY A 421 8.42 19.13 7.92
C GLY A 421 9.56 18.79 8.89
N ARG A 422 9.67 19.49 10.03
CA ARG A 422 10.62 19.17 11.08
C ARG A 422 10.31 17.83 11.73
N THR A 423 9.03 17.54 11.95
CA THR A 423 8.55 16.24 12.46
C THR A 423 8.97 15.09 11.54
N ILE A 424 8.74 15.22 10.24
CA ILE A 424 9.10 14.19 9.25
C ILE A 424 10.63 14.01 9.19
N HIS A 425 11.38 15.10 9.15
CA HIS A 425 12.84 15.03 9.16
C HIS A 425 13.39 14.33 10.42
N MET A 426 12.81 14.57 11.59
CA MET A 426 13.18 13.90 12.83
C MET A 426 12.82 12.40 12.81
N LEU A 427 11.61 12.09 12.36
CA LEU A 427 11.09 10.73 12.31
C LEU A 427 11.98 9.79 11.50
N GLN A 428 12.51 10.22 10.35
CA GLN A 428 13.37 9.38 9.51
C GLN A 428 14.66 8.91 10.20
N HIS A 429 15.12 9.64 11.23
CA HIS A 429 16.33 9.29 11.99
C HIS A 429 16.03 8.45 13.24
N ILE A 430 14.76 8.38 13.66
CA ILE A 430 14.34 7.66 14.87
C ILE A 430 13.69 6.32 14.53
N MET A 431 13.09 6.21 13.34
CA MET A 431 12.44 4.96 12.92
C MET A 431 13.44 3.80 12.88
N PRO A 432 13.11 2.65 13.48
CA PRO A 432 13.90 1.43 13.31
C PRO A 432 13.80 0.90 11.87
N ASP A 433 14.83 0.19 11.41
CA ASP A 433 14.94 -0.29 10.03
C ASP A 433 13.77 -1.19 9.61
N GLU A 434 13.28 -2.07 10.50
CA GLU A 434 12.12 -2.91 10.24
C GLU A 434 10.78 -2.19 10.47
N GLY A 435 10.82 -0.91 10.85
CA GLY A 435 9.62 -0.11 11.16
C GLY A 435 8.74 0.16 9.95
N GLN A 436 7.50 0.55 10.24
CA GLN A 436 6.53 0.90 9.21
C GLN A 436 5.74 2.17 9.60
N ILE A 437 5.39 2.96 8.61
CA ILE A 437 4.70 4.23 8.79
C ILE A 437 3.43 4.22 7.96
N LEU A 438 2.27 4.48 8.56
CA LEU A 438 1.09 4.90 7.83
C LEU A 438 1.03 6.42 7.80
N VAL A 439 1.03 6.99 6.62
CA VAL A 439 0.86 8.43 6.45
C VAL A 439 -0.54 8.75 5.93
N ALA A 440 -1.26 9.64 6.63
CA ALA A 440 -2.59 10.07 6.24
C ALA A 440 -2.56 10.95 4.99
N ASN A 441 -3.69 11.05 4.32
CA ASN A 441 -3.87 11.95 3.18
C ASN A 441 -3.84 13.44 3.58
N SER A 442 -4.18 14.35 2.69
CA SER A 442 -4.13 15.80 2.85
C SER A 442 -2.69 16.34 2.89
N MET A 443 -2.30 17.10 3.92
CA MET A 443 -0.94 17.65 4.03
C MET A 443 0.07 16.58 4.46
N SER A 444 -0.27 15.66 5.34
CA SER A 444 0.66 14.68 5.90
C SER A 444 1.44 13.90 4.83
N ILE A 445 0.79 13.41 3.78
CA ILE A 445 1.49 12.71 2.68
C ILE A 445 2.36 13.68 1.86
N ARG A 446 1.98 14.95 1.75
CA ARG A 446 2.77 15.96 1.03
C ARG A 446 4.00 16.38 1.82
N ASP A 447 3.88 16.47 3.14
CA ASP A 447 5.01 16.72 4.04
C ASP A 447 5.97 15.52 4.03
N MET A 448 5.44 14.29 3.99
CA MET A 448 6.23 13.09 3.80
C MET A 448 6.96 13.12 2.44
N ASP A 449 6.29 13.47 1.36
CA ASP A 449 6.90 13.58 0.03
C ASP A 449 8.02 14.63 -0.02
N TYR A 450 7.85 15.74 0.69
CA TYR A 450 8.78 16.87 0.67
C TYR A 450 10.02 16.67 1.55
N PHE A 451 9.83 16.11 2.77
CA PHE A 451 10.87 16.08 3.81
C PHE A 451 11.46 14.70 4.10
N TRP A 452 10.89 13.62 3.58
CA TRP A 452 11.43 12.26 3.72
C TRP A 452 12.51 12.03 2.67
N ALA A 453 13.77 12.04 3.10
CA ALA A 453 14.93 11.92 2.22
C ALA A 453 15.27 10.47 1.88
N THR A 454 16.01 10.28 0.79
CA THR A 454 16.54 8.98 0.36
C THR A 454 17.71 8.52 1.22
N GLY A 455 17.86 7.20 1.39
CA GLY A 455 19.00 6.56 2.07
C GLY A 455 19.07 6.75 3.58
N ARG A 456 18.10 7.46 4.20
CA ARG A 456 18.17 7.79 5.65
C ARG A 456 17.35 6.87 6.54
N SER A 457 16.44 6.10 5.99
CA SER A 457 15.60 5.17 6.73
C SER A 457 15.24 3.98 5.87
N GLN A 458 15.21 2.80 6.47
CA GLN A 458 14.75 1.56 5.83
C GLN A 458 13.28 1.27 6.15
N ALA A 459 12.60 2.13 6.92
CA ALA A 459 11.20 1.95 7.28
C ALA A 459 10.30 1.95 6.04
N MET A 460 9.30 1.05 6.04
CA MET A 460 8.29 0.96 4.99
C MET A 460 7.24 2.05 5.17
N VAL A 461 6.91 2.77 4.10
CA VAL A 461 5.89 3.82 4.13
C VAL A 461 4.64 3.36 3.38
N TYR A 462 3.50 3.47 4.05
CA TYR A 462 2.17 3.09 3.55
C TYR A 462 1.22 4.29 3.55
N GLY A 463 0.21 4.26 2.69
CA GLY A 463 -0.87 5.24 2.64
C GLY A 463 -2.12 4.68 1.99
N ASN A 464 -3.28 5.30 2.24
CA ASN A 464 -4.54 4.97 1.58
C ASN A 464 -4.69 5.88 0.34
N ARG A 465 -4.07 5.47 -0.79
CA ARG A 465 -3.96 6.28 -2.01
C ARG A 465 -4.84 5.81 -3.16
N GLY A 466 -5.70 4.82 -2.95
CA GLY A 466 -6.67 4.39 -3.95
C GLY A 466 -7.73 5.45 -4.22
N THR A 467 -8.31 6.00 -3.17
CA THR A 467 -9.35 7.04 -3.26
C THR A 467 -8.99 8.33 -2.53
N ASN A 468 -7.85 8.36 -1.86
CA ASN A 468 -7.33 9.53 -1.15
C ASN A 468 -8.24 10.07 -0.03
N GLY A 469 -9.09 9.23 0.57
CA GLY A 469 -9.96 9.60 1.68
C GLY A 469 -9.18 9.89 2.96
N ILE A 470 -9.82 10.59 3.91
CA ILE A 470 -9.27 10.84 5.26
C ILE A 470 -9.88 9.89 6.30
N ASP A 471 -10.78 9.04 5.88
CA ASP A 471 -11.46 8.03 6.68
C ASP A 471 -10.58 6.78 6.90
N GLY A 472 -10.83 6.06 7.98
CA GLY A 472 -10.23 4.76 8.26
C GLY A 472 -8.73 4.73 8.52
N THR A 473 -8.07 5.87 8.75
CA THR A 473 -6.60 5.94 8.87
C THR A 473 -6.09 5.29 10.15
N VAL A 474 -6.74 5.50 11.29
CA VAL A 474 -6.40 4.84 12.57
C VAL A 474 -6.57 3.32 12.44
N SER A 475 -7.68 2.89 11.88
CA SER A 475 -8.01 1.47 11.70
C SER A 475 -7.03 0.77 10.75
N THR A 476 -6.61 1.46 9.67
CA THR A 476 -5.57 0.93 8.75
C THR A 476 -4.22 0.80 9.45
N ALA A 477 -3.81 1.79 10.27
CA ALA A 477 -2.56 1.74 11.03
C ALA A 477 -2.54 0.59 12.04
N LEU A 478 -3.66 0.36 12.74
CA LEU A 478 -3.81 -0.79 13.61
C LEU A 478 -3.77 -2.11 12.83
N GLY A 479 -4.37 -2.16 11.64
CA GLY A 479 -4.25 -3.31 10.76
C GLY A 479 -2.81 -3.60 10.35
N LEU A 480 -2.02 -2.57 10.02
CA LEU A 480 -0.58 -2.72 9.73
C LEU A 480 0.18 -3.30 10.93
N SER A 481 -0.11 -2.84 12.16
CA SER A 481 0.61 -3.25 13.37
C SER A 481 0.45 -4.74 13.73
N THR A 482 -0.48 -5.46 13.09
CA THR A 482 -0.73 -6.90 13.35
C THR A 482 0.44 -7.81 13.00
N ASN A 483 1.39 -7.34 12.19
CA ASN A 483 2.62 -8.08 11.88
C ASN A 483 3.71 -7.97 12.98
N GLY A 484 3.43 -7.24 14.07
CA GLY A 484 4.34 -7.07 15.20
C GLY A 484 5.48 -6.07 14.99
N LYS A 485 5.55 -5.42 13.83
CA LYS A 485 6.59 -4.41 13.56
C LYS A 485 6.28 -3.08 14.24
N PRO A 486 7.30 -2.30 14.67
CA PRO A 486 7.11 -0.94 15.14
C PRO A 486 6.32 -0.11 14.13
N THR A 487 5.14 0.36 14.53
CA THR A 487 4.21 1.05 13.62
C THR A 487 3.96 2.47 14.09
N VAL A 488 4.17 3.43 13.20
CA VAL A 488 3.89 4.85 13.42
C VAL A 488 2.78 5.30 12.46
N MET A 489 1.84 6.09 12.95
CA MET A 489 0.87 6.81 12.13
C MET A 489 1.17 8.30 12.17
N VAL A 490 1.33 8.93 11.01
CA VAL A 490 1.44 10.39 10.88
C VAL A 490 0.15 10.94 10.29
N THR A 491 -0.54 11.83 11.01
CA THR A 491 -1.87 12.29 10.65
C THR A 491 -2.14 13.74 11.05
N GLY A 492 -3.07 14.38 10.34
CA GLY A 492 -3.69 15.63 10.78
C GLY A 492 -4.93 15.39 11.65
N ASP A 493 -5.37 16.43 12.35
CA ASP A 493 -6.48 16.40 13.31
C ASP A 493 -7.81 15.95 12.70
N LEU A 494 -8.21 16.45 11.54
CA LEU A 494 -9.47 16.06 10.89
C LEU A 494 -9.46 14.58 10.46
N SER A 495 -8.35 14.09 9.91
CA SER A 495 -8.22 12.68 9.53
C SER A 495 -8.23 11.77 10.75
N PHE A 496 -7.57 12.18 11.83
CA PHE A 496 -7.59 11.47 13.10
C PHE A 496 -8.99 11.44 13.71
N PHE A 497 -9.65 12.60 13.79
CA PHE A 497 -11.01 12.70 14.31
C PHE A 497 -12.00 11.84 13.53
N HIS A 498 -11.83 11.74 12.21
CA HIS A 498 -12.72 10.98 11.34
C HIS A 498 -12.77 9.47 11.67
N ASP A 499 -11.73 8.92 12.30
CA ASP A 499 -11.62 7.49 12.61
C ASP A 499 -11.22 7.21 14.08
N LEU A 500 -11.58 8.09 15.01
CA LEU A 500 -11.27 7.96 16.45
C LEU A 500 -11.75 6.65 17.06
N ASN A 501 -12.90 6.16 16.63
CA ASN A 501 -13.48 4.92 17.14
C ASN A 501 -12.64 3.66 16.74
N GLY A 502 -11.77 3.76 15.74
CA GLY A 502 -10.77 2.74 15.47
C GLY A 502 -9.88 2.43 16.68
N LEU A 503 -9.61 3.42 17.56
CA LEU A 503 -8.84 3.21 18.78
C LEU A 503 -9.44 2.15 19.72
N ALA A 504 -10.75 1.91 19.66
CA ALA A 504 -11.42 0.94 20.52
C ALA A 504 -10.88 -0.48 20.30
N ILE A 505 -10.60 -0.86 19.05
CA ILE A 505 -10.05 -2.19 18.77
C ILE A 505 -8.59 -2.29 19.24
N GLY A 506 -7.79 -1.24 19.05
CA GLY A 506 -6.42 -1.19 19.54
C GLY A 506 -6.34 -1.48 21.04
N LYS A 507 -7.24 -0.85 21.83
CA LYS A 507 -7.38 -1.09 23.25
C LYS A 507 -7.80 -2.53 23.57
N THR A 508 -8.84 -3.03 22.91
CA THR A 508 -9.43 -4.35 23.25
C THR A 508 -8.57 -5.52 22.80
N GLN A 509 -7.73 -5.34 21.79
CA GLN A 509 -6.83 -6.35 21.26
C GLN A 509 -5.37 -6.19 21.74
N GLY A 510 -5.08 -5.17 22.57
CA GLY A 510 -3.72 -4.93 23.08
C GLY A 510 -2.71 -4.63 21.95
N MET A 511 -3.11 -3.82 20.97
CA MET A 511 -2.28 -3.50 19.82
C MET A 511 -1.28 -2.37 20.12
N ASN A 512 -0.15 -2.35 19.41
CA ASN A 512 0.91 -1.37 19.57
C ASN A 512 0.86 -0.37 18.40
N LEU A 513 0.76 0.93 18.71
CA LEU A 513 0.74 1.99 17.69
C LEU A 513 1.20 3.32 18.29
N THR A 514 2.15 3.99 17.66
CA THR A 514 2.49 5.38 17.97
C THR A 514 1.82 6.30 16.96
N ILE A 515 1.06 7.28 17.44
CA ILE A 515 0.35 8.26 16.61
C ILE A 515 1.00 9.63 16.79
N ILE A 516 1.50 10.19 15.70
CA ILE A 516 1.99 11.58 15.63
C ILE A 516 0.87 12.41 15.01
N LEU A 517 0.22 13.21 15.84
CA LEU A 517 -0.94 14.01 15.48
C LEU A 517 -0.53 15.47 15.29
N HIS A 518 -0.44 15.94 14.06
CA HIS A 518 -0.32 17.36 13.77
C HIS A 518 -1.68 18.04 13.97
N ASN A 519 -1.82 18.75 15.07
CA ASN A 519 -3.05 19.45 15.41
C ASN A 519 -2.92 20.94 15.07
N ASN A 520 -3.54 21.34 13.98
CA ASN A 520 -3.65 22.75 13.57
C ASN A 520 -5.09 23.27 13.61
N ASP A 521 -6.00 22.51 14.20
CA ASP A 521 -7.43 22.80 14.37
C ASP A 521 -8.14 23.03 13.02
N GLY A 522 -7.99 22.07 12.07
CA GLY A 522 -8.81 22.06 10.85
C GLY A 522 -8.09 21.73 9.55
N GLY A 523 -8.70 22.11 8.44
CA GLY A 523 -8.33 21.76 7.08
C GLY A 523 -7.11 22.51 6.53
N GLY A 524 -5.90 22.22 7.01
CA GLY A 524 -4.66 22.89 6.61
C GLY A 524 -4.39 22.94 5.10
N ILE A 525 -4.77 21.90 4.36
CA ILE A 525 -4.58 21.85 2.90
C ILE A 525 -5.29 23.00 2.17
N PHE A 526 -6.43 23.46 2.67
CA PHE A 526 -7.20 24.54 2.03
C PHE A 526 -6.50 25.90 2.09
N GLN A 527 -5.48 26.05 2.94
CA GLN A 527 -4.61 27.25 2.95
C GLN A 527 -3.81 27.43 1.65
N TYR A 528 -3.67 26.37 0.85
CA TYR A 528 -2.91 26.35 -0.41
C TYR A 528 -3.81 26.40 -1.65
N LEU A 529 -5.14 26.46 -1.46
CA LEU A 529 -6.11 26.40 -2.55
C LEU A 529 -6.80 27.77 -2.79
N PRO A 530 -7.40 27.99 -3.99
CA PRO A 530 -8.00 29.26 -4.35
C PRO A 530 -9.15 29.73 -3.43
N GLN A 531 -9.76 28.82 -2.67
CA GLN A 531 -10.84 29.14 -1.72
C GLN A 531 -10.37 29.99 -0.54
N LYS A 532 -9.05 30.02 -0.27
CA LYS A 532 -8.52 30.87 0.80
C LYS A 532 -8.85 32.33 0.57
N GLY A 533 -9.44 32.96 1.59
CA GLY A 533 -9.82 34.38 1.55
C GLY A 533 -11.26 34.64 1.09
N THR A 534 -12.06 33.60 0.87
CA THR A 534 -13.53 33.74 0.78
C THR A 534 -14.14 33.94 2.15
N ASP A 535 -15.29 34.66 2.23
CA ASP A 535 -15.94 34.98 3.50
C ASP A 535 -16.37 33.73 4.29
N ASP A 536 -16.70 32.63 3.59
CA ASP A 536 -17.15 31.38 4.19
C ASP A 536 -16.00 30.38 4.43
N PHE A 537 -14.75 30.79 4.29
CA PHE A 537 -13.58 29.89 4.29
C PHE A 537 -13.48 29.02 5.54
N ASP A 538 -13.64 29.64 6.72
CA ASP A 538 -13.50 28.91 7.98
C ASP A 538 -14.64 27.91 8.19
N TYR A 539 -15.86 28.27 7.79
CA TYR A 539 -17.02 27.39 7.95
C TYR A 539 -17.02 26.22 6.96
N LEU A 540 -16.71 26.46 5.68
CA LEU A 540 -16.85 25.45 4.62
C LEU A 540 -15.59 24.60 4.42
N PHE A 541 -14.40 25.12 4.71
CA PHE A 541 -13.13 24.49 4.34
C PHE A 541 -12.19 24.28 5.51
N ASN A 542 -11.97 25.30 6.33
CA ASN A 542 -11.08 25.22 7.48
C ASN A 542 -11.66 24.35 8.60
N THR A 543 -12.96 24.44 8.82
CA THR A 543 -13.77 23.60 9.74
C THR A 543 -13.10 23.37 11.11
N PRO A 544 -12.72 24.42 11.87
CA PRO A 544 -12.08 24.23 13.18
C PRO A 544 -13.02 23.50 14.14
N GLN A 545 -12.47 22.53 14.88
CA GLN A 545 -13.25 21.66 15.77
C GLN A 545 -13.08 22.00 17.25
N GLY A 546 -11.94 22.63 17.63
CA GLY A 546 -11.64 22.96 19.03
C GLY A 546 -11.55 21.75 19.95
N ILE A 547 -11.09 20.60 19.44
CA ILE A 547 -11.07 19.34 20.19
C ILE A 547 -9.88 19.29 21.13
N ASP A 548 -10.12 18.97 22.40
CA ASP A 548 -9.10 18.57 23.36
C ASP A 548 -8.91 17.05 23.33
N TYR A 549 -7.80 16.61 22.72
CA TYR A 549 -7.47 15.19 22.57
C TYR A 549 -6.99 14.52 23.86
N SER A 550 -6.69 15.29 24.93
CA SER A 550 -6.25 14.73 26.22
C SER A 550 -7.29 13.77 26.83
N GLY A 551 -8.57 13.98 26.56
CA GLY A 551 -9.65 13.10 27.00
C GLY A 551 -9.56 11.67 26.47
N LEU A 552 -8.87 11.44 25.35
CA LEU A 552 -8.70 10.11 24.75
C LEU A 552 -7.85 9.18 25.61
N ALA A 553 -6.88 9.71 26.37
CA ALA A 553 -6.08 8.94 27.33
C ALA A 553 -6.98 8.21 28.33
N THR A 554 -7.97 8.90 28.89
CA THR A 554 -8.93 8.30 29.82
C THR A 554 -9.91 7.38 29.10
N MET A 555 -10.46 7.79 27.95
CA MET A 555 -11.48 7.04 27.22
C MET A 555 -10.94 5.71 26.67
N TYR A 556 -9.79 5.73 26.05
CA TYR A 556 -9.21 4.57 25.38
C TYR A 556 -8.07 3.91 26.17
N GLY A 557 -7.59 4.52 27.27
CA GLY A 557 -6.49 3.99 28.08
C GLY A 557 -5.17 3.98 27.32
N LEU A 558 -4.91 5.03 26.55
CA LEU A 558 -3.67 5.25 25.80
C LEU A 558 -2.77 6.26 26.54
N ASP A 559 -1.48 6.24 26.25
CA ASP A 559 -0.58 7.28 26.69
C ASP A 559 -0.70 8.52 25.79
N TYR A 560 -0.76 9.68 26.40
CA TYR A 560 -0.90 10.95 25.70
C TYR A 560 0.13 11.96 26.16
N VAL A 561 0.75 12.61 25.21
CA VAL A 561 1.61 13.77 25.43
C VAL A 561 1.31 14.86 24.41
N LYS A 562 1.12 16.09 24.87
CA LYS A 562 1.09 17.28 24.02
C LYS A 562 2.42 17.98 24.15
N VAL A 563 3.20 17.97 23.08
CA VAL A 563 4.53 18.57 23.05
C VAL A 563 4.45 20.08 22.81
N THR A 564 5.41 20.82 23.32
CA THR A 564 5.52 22.28 23.17
C THR A 564 6.83 22.70 22.50
N THR A 565 7.80 21.79 22.42
CA THR A 565 9.12 22.01 21.83
C THR A 565 9.56 20.83 20.97
N ASN A 566 10.49 21.07 20.04
CA ASN A 566 11.10 20.00 19.24
C ASN A 566 11.88 18.97 20.09
N ALA A 567 12.46 19.40 21.21
CA ALA A 567 13.15 18.49 22.13
C ALA A 567 12.18 17.52 22.83
N GLU A 568 11.00 18.02 23.25
CA GLU A 568 9.94 17.17 23.79
C GLU A 568 9.40 16.21 22.73
N LEU A 569 9.26 16.66 21.48
CA LEU A 569 8.83 15.82 20.36
C LEU A 569 9.83 14.68 20.11
N GLU A 570 11.11 15.00 20.04
CA GLU A 570 12.19 14.02 19.85
C GLU A 570 12.20 12.98 20.97
N TRP A 571 12.12 13.44 22.21
CA TRP A 571 12.04 12.57 23.37
C TRP A 571 10.82 11.65 23.32
N ALA A 572 9.63 12.19 23.01
CA ALA A 572 8.39 11.41 22.93
C ALA A 572 8.47 10.34 21.82
N MET A 573 9.01 10.68 20.65
CA MET A 573 9.23 9.71 19.57
C MET A 573 10.17 8.58 20.02
N GLN A 574 11.30 8.91 20.67
CA GLN A 574 12.26 7.91 21.15
C GLN A 574 11.69 7.01 22.25
N GLN A 575 10.76 7.51 23.08
CA GLN A 575 10.13 6.72 24.13
C GLN A 575 9.00 5.81 23.61
N TYR A 576 8.24 6.27 22.64
CA TYR A 576 6.99 5.63 22.26
C TYR A 576 7.06 4.79 20.98
N ILE A 577 7.99 5.07 20.06
CA ILE A 577 8.11 4.27 18.84
C ILE A 577 8.62 2.87 19.19
N GLY A 578 7.78 1.87 18.91
CA GLY A 578 8.05 0.47 19.24
C GLY A 578 7.70 0.05 20.67
N ALA A 579 7.19 0.97 21.50
CA ALA A 579 6.71 0.63 22.85
C ALA A 579 5.35 -0.12 22.80
N GLU A 580 5.05 -0.85 23.87
CA GLU A 580 3.78 -1.55 24.02
C GLU A 580 2.61 -0.58 24.27
N GLY A 581 1.48 -0.81 23.61
CA GLY A 581 0.27 -0.03 23.76
C GLY A 581 0.08 1.03 22.67
N ILE A 582 -0.90 1.90 22.89
CA ILE A 582 -1.19 3.02 21.98
C ILE A 582 -0.68 4.32 22.60
N HIS A 583 0.13 5.04 21.85
CA HIS A 583 0.74 6.30 22.29
C HIS A 583 0.34 7.42 21.34
N LEU A 584 -0.20 8.50 21.86
CA LEU A 584 -0.61 9.69 21.11
C LEU A 584 0.30 10.87 21.44
N ILE A 585 1.08 11.30 20.46
CA ILE A 585 1.93 12.49 20.51
C ILE A 585 1.20 13.61 19.75
N GLU A 586 0.59 14.55 20.47
CA GLU A 586 0.00 15.73 19.88
C GLU A 586 1.04 16.80 19.63
N VAL A 587 1.20 17.19 18.37
CA VAL A 587 2.10 18.23 17.91
C VAL A 587 1.27 19.44 17.47
N PRO A 588 1.10 20.47 18.32
CA PRO A 588 0.38 21.68 17.94
C PRO A 588 1.15 22.43 16.85
N THR A 589 0.48 22.69 15.72
CA THR A 589 1.03 23.48 14.62
C THR A 589 0.07 24.61 14.23
N SER A 590 0.54 25.57 13.43
CA SER A 590 -0.26 26.69 12.96
C SER A 590 -0.46 26.57 11.45
N LYS A 591 -1.70 26.59 10.98
CA LYS A 591 -2.02 26.54 9.54
C LYS A 591 -1.30 27.64 8.75
N GLU A 592 -1.30 28.86 9.24
CA GLU A 592 -0.64 30.02 8.63
C GLU A 592 0.88 29.88 8.77
N GLY A 593 1.38 29.52 9.96
CA GLY A 593 2.80 29.30 10.22
C GLY A 593 3.37 28.19 9.36
N SER A 594 2.67 27.05 9.27
CA SER A 594 3.05 25.94 8.41
C SER A 594 3.15 26.36 6.94
N ARG A 595 2.16 27.11 6.42
CA ARG A 595 2.19 27.63 5.05
C ARG A 595 3.39 28.54 4.78
N GLU A 596 3.73 29.42 5.72
CA GLU A 596 4.89 30.33 5.55
C GLU A 596 6.21 29.53 5.64
N LEU A 597 6.34 28.56 6.53
CA LEU A 597 7.51 27.70 6.61
C LEU A 597 7.70 26.84 5.35
N HIS A 598 6.65 26.31 4.76
CA HIS A 598 6.75 25.65 3.45
C HIS A 598 7.29 26.57 2.34
N LYS A 599 7.07 27.88 2.41
CA LYS A 599 7.69 28.82 1.48
C LYS A 599 9.18 29.05 1.77
N VAL A 600 9.56 29.09 3.07
CA VAL A 600 10.96 29.25 3.49
C VAL A 600 11.80 28.07 3.01
N TYR A 601 11.28 26.85 3.13
CA TYR A 601 11.96 25.61 2.71
C TYR A 601 11.71 25.26 1.23
N ARG A 602 11.01 26.13 0.48
CA ARG A 602 10.87 25.95 -0.96
C ARG A 602 12.24 26.10 -1.63
N VAL A 603 12.61 25.11 -2.42
CA VAL A 603 13.81 25.19 -3.28
C VAL A 603 13.61 26.33 -4.27
N GLN A 604 14.61 27.18 -4.46
CA GLN A 604 14.61 28.30 -5.42
C GLN A 604 15.40 27.95 -6.67
#